data_ac1a5285b74c7bbbfbce7a3f2a9970da
#
_entry.id   ac1a5285b74c7bbbfbce7a3f2a9970da
#
_cell.length_a   1.000
_cell.length_b   1.000
_cell.length_c   1.000
_cell.angle_alpha   90.00
_cell.angle_beta   90.00
_cell.angle_gamma   90.00
#
_symmetry.space_group_name_H-M   'P 1'
#
loop_
_entity.id
_entity.type
_entity.pdbx_description
1 polymer ?
#
loop_
_entity_poly.entity_id
_entity_poly.type
_entity_poly.pdbx_seq_one_letter_code
_entity_poly.pdbx_strand_id
1 'polypeptide(L)'
;MLAEVLRARPALSGVLVDQAGPLAGAAEYLAARGVERRVTAVEGDLFEGFSASADVYLLKDVLHDWDDDQCRAILRTVRAAAPAGARLLVLEWLQEPNRAEFPVSISDIMMLAQTEGRQRSADEFFALAAPAGFTPGRVIDTGAYGIVELVAE
;
A
#
# COMPACT_ATOMS: atom_id res chain seq x y z
N MET A 1 10.56 1.65 -3.92
CA MET A 1 9.43 2.32 -4.61
C MET A 1 9.43 3.83 -4.37
N LEU A 2 9.23 4.37 -3.15
CA LEU A 2 9.14 5.82 -2.90
C LEU A 2 10.29 6.61 -3.53
N ALA A 3 11.53 6.19 -3.36
CA ALA A 3 12.69 6.86 -3.94
C ALA A 3 12.61 6.99 -5.47
N GLU A 4 12.13 5.97 -6.18
CA GLU A 4 12.00 6.02 -7.65
C GLU A 4 10.88 6.97 -8.09
N VAL A 5 9.77 7.02 -7.36
CA VAL A 5 8.70 7.99 -7.61
C VAL A 5 9.23 9.41 -7.45
N LEU A 6 9.97 9.68 -6.37
CA LEU A 6 10.55 11.01 -6.13
C LEU A 6 11.62 11.38 -7.15
N ARG A 7 12.42 10.44 -7.62
CA ARG A 7 13.37 10.70 -8.71
C ARG A 7 12.67 11.05 -10.01
N ALA A 8 11.61 10.33 -10.34
CA ALA A 8 10.83 10.59 -11.55
C ALA A 8 9.99 11.88 -11.47
N ARG A 9 9.70 12.36 -10.26
CA ARG A 9 8.87 13.56 -10.02
C ARG A 9 9.54 14.48 -9.01
N PRO A 10 10.43 15.39 -9.44
CA PRO A 10 11.22 16.25 -8.54
C PRO A 10 10.40 17.20 -7.66
N ALA A 11 9.18 17.54 -8.08
CA ALA A 11 8.30 18.43 -7.32
C ALA A 11 7.59 17.75 -6.13
N LEU A 12 7.66 16.42 -6.02
CA LEU A 12 7.03 15.69 -4.93
C LEU A 12 7.96 15.60 -3.72
N SER A 13 7.37 15.61 -2.54
CA SER A 13 7.95 15.15 -1.28
C SER A 13 7.26 13.84 -0.86
N GLY A 14 7.85 13.10 0.06
CA GLY A 14 7.31 11.84 0.55
C GLY A 14 7.40 11.72 2.06
N VAL A 15 6.52 10.93 2.62
CA VAL A 15 6.61 10.45 3.99
C VAL A 15 6.79 8.93 3.93
N LEU A 16 7.80 8.42 4.61
CA LEU A 16 8.01 6.99 4.79
C LEU A 16 7.55 6.64 6.21
N VAL A 17 6.50 5.84 6.30
CA VAL A 17 5.99 5.33 7.57
C VAL A 17 6.41 3.88 7.71
N ASP A 18 7.06 3.54 8.81
CA ASP A 18 7.43 2.16 9.17
C ASP A 18 7.74 2.08 10.66
N GLN A 19 7.98 0.89 11.17
CA GLN A 19 8.47 0.68 12.53
C GLN A 19 9.94 1.14 12.66
N ALA A 20 10.39 1.42 13.88
CA ALA A 20 11.73 1.93 14.16
C ALA A 20 12.88 1.08 13.56
N GLY A 21 12.75 -0.24 13.59
CA GLY A 21 13.76 -1.17 13.05
C GLY A 21 14.00 -0.97 11.53
N PRO A 22 12.98 -1.12 10.68
CA PRO A 22 13.11 -0.85 9.25
C PRO A 22 13.55 0.57 8.91
N LEU A 23 13.12 1.58 9.69
CA LEU A 23 13.51 2.98 9.45
C LEU A 23 15.01 3.23 9.70
N ALA A 24 15.68 2.44 10.50
CA ALA A 24 17.10 2.65 10.84
C ALA A 24 18.03 2.68 9.61
N GLY A 25 17.72 1.90 8.56
CA GLY A 25 18.47 1.89 7.29
C GLY A 25 17.95 2.84 6.22
N ALA A 26 16.81 3.49 6.44
CA ALA A 26 16.11 4.25 5.41
C ALA A 26 16.91 5.49 4.97
N ALA A 27 17.55 6.18 5.91
CA ALA A 27 18.31 7.42 5.64
C ALA A 27 19.45 7.18 4.65
N GLU A 28 20.26 6.16 4.88
CA GLU A 28 21.37 5.79 3.99
C GLU A 28 20.86 5.37 2.60
N TYR A 29 19.81 4.56 2.55
CA TYR A 29 19.18 4.14 1.30
C TYR A 29 18.66 5.32 0.48
N LEU A 30 18.03 6.29 1.12
CA LEU A 30 17.46 7.49 0.48
C LEU A 30 18.56 8.45 0.03
N ALA A 31 19.63 8.63 0.84
CA ALA A 31 20.80 9.43 0.50
C ALA A 31 21.53 8.88 -0.74
N ALA A 32 21.74 7.58 -0.80
CA ALA A 32 22.35 6.91 -1.95
C ALA A 32 21.55 7.13 -3.26
N ARG A 33 20.28 7.52 -3.18
CA ARG A 33 19.39 7.84 -4.32
C ARG A 33 19.14 9.33 -4.51
N GLY A 34 19.75 10.18 -3.68
CA GLY A 34 19.66 11.64 -3.76
C GLY A 34 18.26 12.20 -3.48
N VAL A 35 17.46 11.53 -2.67
CA VAL A 35 16.08 11.94 -2.35
C VAL A 35 15.84 12.19 -0.86
N GLU A 36 16.83 11.99 -0.01
CA GLU A 36 16.73 12.06 1.45
C GLU A 36 16.14 13.40 1.95
N ARG A 37 16.46 14.52 1.29
CA ARG A 37 15.95 15.84 1.68
C ARG A 37 14.48 16.06 1.38
N ARG A 38 13.87 15.16 0.64
CA ARG A 38 12.46 15.21 0.25
C ARG A 38 11.62 14.13 0.91
N VAL A 39 12.22 13.36 1.83
CA VAL A 39 11.53 12.31 2.57
C VAL A 39 11.59 12.61 4.06
N THR A 40 10.44 12.57 4.69
CA THR A 40 10.31 12.55 6.15
C THR A 40 10.04 11.12 6.59
N ALA A 41 10.89 10.57 7.44
CA ALA A 41 10.65 9.28 8.07
C ALA A 41 9.80 9.48 9.33
N VAL A 42 8.74 8.70 9.46
CA VAL A 42 7.81 8.74 10.60
C VAL A 42 7.68 7.33 11.14
N GLU A 43 7.97 7.16 12.43
CA GLU A 43 7.68 5.90 13.11
C GLU A 43 6.18 5.74 13.27
N GLY A 44 5.66 4.56 12.93
CA GLY A 44 4.25 4.25 13.02
C GLY A 44 3.97 2.77 12.80
N ASP A 45 2.76 2.38 13.14
CA ASP A 45 2.27 1.03 12.97
C ASP A 45 0.96 1.05 12.18
N LEU A 46 0.81 0.13 11.25
CA LEU A 46 -0.38 0.05 10.39
C LEU A 46 -1.64 -0.37 11.16
N PHE A 47 -1.50 -0.95 12.35
CA PHE A 47 -2.61 -1.34 13.21
C PHE A 47 -2.90 -0.34 14.32
N GLU A 48 -1.85 0.29 14.87
CA GLU A 48 -1.99 1.22 16.01
C GLU A 48 -2.16 2.68 15.56
N GLY A 49 -1.62 3.03 14.39
CA GLY A 49 -1.73 4.35 13.81
C GLY A 49 -0.39 5.01 13.47
N PHE A 50 -0.46 6.07 12.72
CA PHE A 50 0.67 6.92 12.37
C PHE A 50 0.22 8.36 12.13
N SER A 51 1.13 9.31 12.39
CA SER A 51 0.85 10.73 12.18
C SER A 51 1.53 11.22 10.90
N ALA A 52 0.85 11.00 9.76
CA ALA A 52 1.31 11.48 8.47
C ALA A 52 0.10 11.80 7.58
N SER A 53 0.00 13.06 7.13
CA SER A 53 -1.03 13.48 6.19
C SER A 53 -0.42 13.68 4.81
N ALA A 54 -1.07 13.14 3.78
CA ALA A 54 -0.63 13.23 2.39
C ALA A 54 -1.83 13.23 1.42
N ASP A 55 -1.60 13.68 0.19
CA ASP A 55 -2.60 13.62 -0.87
C ASP A 55 -2.74 12.20 -1.46
N VAL A 56 -1.66 11.41 -1.36
CA VAL A 56 -1.58 10.05 -1.89
C VAL A 56 -0.87 9.13 -0.90
N TYR A 57 -1.52 8.02 -0.58
CA TYR A 57 -0.98 6.92 0.22
C TYR A 57 -0.66 5.74 -0.70
N LEU A 58 0.40 4.99 -0.37
CA LEU A 58 0.84 3.83 -1.14
C LEU A 58 0.99 2.63 -0.21
N LEU A 59 0.27 1.55 -0.50
CA LEU A 59 0.51 0.22 0.06
C LEU A 59 0.95 -0.70 -1.07
N LYS A 60 2.17 -1.20 -0.99
CA LYS A 60 2.70 -2.13 -1.99
C LYS A 60 3.16 -3.42 -1.32
N ASP A 61 2.61 -4.54 -1.75
CA ASP A 61 2.90 -5.86 -1.17
C ASP A 61 2.69 -5.85 0.36
N VAL A 62 1.53 -5.39 0.81
CA VAL A 62 1.19 -5.27 2.24
C VAL A 62 -0.06 -6.04 2.58
N LEU A 63 -1.17 -5.80 1.86
CA LEU A 63 -2.47 -6.34 2.26
C LEU A 63 -2.59 -7.84 2.00
N HIS A 64 -1.78 -8.39 1.12
CA HIS A 64 -1.75 -9.81 0.86
C HIS A 64 -1.18 -10.65 2.02
N ASP A 65 -0.44 -10.05 2.95
CA ASP A 65 0.10 -10.72 4.13
C ASP A 65 -0.94 -10.93 5.24
N TRP A 66 -2.12 -10.32 5.12
CA TRP A 66 -3.09 -10.20 6.19
C TRP A 66 -4.45 -10.77 5.81
N ASP A 67 -5.17 -11.30 6.82
CA ASP A 67 -6.57 -11.69 6.66
C ASP A 67 -7.49 -10.49 6.42
N ASP A 68 -8.78 -10.72 6.17
CA ASP A 68 -9.72 -9.66 5.83
C ASP A 68 -10.02 -8.70 6.99
N ASP A 69 -10.00 -9.18 8.23
CA ASP A 69 -10.23 -8.33 9.41
C ASP A 69 -9.03 -7.44 9.70
N GLN A 70 -7.84 -7.98 9.55
CA GLN A 70 -6.58 -7.24 9.63
C GLN A 70 -6.44 -6.23 8.50
N CYS A 71 -6.79 -6.59 7.27
CA CYS A 71 -6.85 -5.65 6.16
C CYS A 71 -7.79 -4.48 6.43
N ARG A 72 -8.98 -4.74 6.99
CA ARG A 72 -9.92 -3.68 7.39
C ARG A 72 -9.35 -2.79 8.49
N ALA A 73 -8.58 -3.35 9.44
CA ALA A 73 -7.92 -2.56 10.47
C ALA A 73 -6.87 -1.63 9.87
N ILE A 74 -6.00 -2.13 8.99
CA ILE A 74 -5.00 -1.34 8.26
C ILE A 74 -5.69 -0.22 7.46
N LEU A 75 -6.74 -0.55 6.70
CA LEU A 75 -7.47 0.43 5.89
C LEU A 75 -8.11 1.53 6.75
N ARG A 76 -8.66 1.21 7.93
CA ARG A 76 -9.18 2.22 8.87
C ARG A 76 -8.07 3.12 9.40
N THR A 77 -6.90 2.57 9.70
CA THR A 77 -5.73 3.33 10.14
C THR A 77 -5.27 4.32 9.06
N VAL A 78 -5.16 3.86 7.82
CA VAL A 78 -4.84 4.75 6.69
C VAL A 78 -5.93 5.81 6.50
N ARG A 79 -7.21 5.42 6.60
CA ARG A 79 -8.32 6.36 6.46
C ARG A 79 -8.31 7.45 7.53
N ALA A 80 -7.98 7.09 8.77
CA ALA A 80 -7.89 8.05 9.88
C ALA A 80 -6.80 9.11 9.66
N ALA A 81 -5.72 8.77 8.96
CA ALA A 81 -4.64 9.69 8.61
C ALA A 81 -4.94 10.50 7.32
N ALA A 82 -5.80 9.97 6.45
CA ALA A 82 -6.05 10.55 5.13
C ALA A 82 -7.09 11.69 5.19
N PRO A 83 -6.79 12.88 4.66
CA PRO A 83 -7.80 13.91 4.46
C PRO A 83 -8.84 13.46 3.43
N ALA A 84 -10.04 14.03 3.49
CA ALA A 84 -11.09 13.76 2.50
C ALA A 84 -10.58 14.06 1.08
N GLY A 85 -10.86 13.17 0.13
CA GLY A 85 -10.38 13.26 -1.25
C GLY A 85 -8.96 12.76 -1.47
N ALA A 86 -8.20 12.40 -0.43
CA ALA A 86 -6.90 11.74 -0.59
C ALA A 86 -7.06 10.38 -1.26
N ARG A 87 -6.03 9.94 -1.98
CA ARG A 87 -6.03 8.67 -2.69
C ARG A 87 -5.16 7.64 -1.98
N LEU A 88 -5.67 6.44 -1.84
CA LEU A 88 -4.90 5.28 -1.47
C LEU A 88 -4.70 4.40 -2.71
N LEU A 89 -3.46 4.11 -3.04
CA LEU A 89 -3.07 3.21 -4.13
C LEU A 89 -2.57 1.90 -3.51
N VAL A 90 -3.30 0.82 -3.75
CA VAL A 90 -2.92 -0.54 -3.37
C VAL A 90 -2.27 -1.19 -4.59
N LEU A 91 -1.00 -1.56 -4.47
CA LEU A 91 -0.20 -2.18 -5.52
C LEU A 91 0.02 -3.64 -5.15
N GLU A 92 -0.70 -4.53 -5.83
CA GLU A 92 -0.70 -5.97 -5.54
C GLU A 92 -0.74 -6.80 -6.83
N TRP A 93 -0.39 -8.06 -6.73
CA TRP A 93 -0.71 -9.03 -7.74
C TRP A 93 -2.19 -9.38 -7.63
N LEU A 94 -2.99 -8.92 -8.61
CA LEU A 94 -4.43 -9.11 -8.56
C LEU A 94 -4.80 -10.52 -9.03
N GLN A 95 -5.67 -11.17 -8.26
CA GLN A 95 -6.29 -12.41 -8.66
C GLN A 95 -7.48 -12.12 -9.58
N GLU A 96 -7.32 -12.39 -10.87
CA GLU A 96 -8.42 -12.26 -11.83
C GLU A 96 -9.28 -13.55 -11.84
N PRO A 97 -10.61 -13.46 -11.70
CA PRO A 97 -11.50 -14.62 -11.52
C PRO A 97 -11.42 -15.69 -12.62
N ASN A 98 -10.93 -15.35 -13.80
CA ASN A 98 -10.83 -16.24 -14.96
C ASN A 98 -9.42 -16.37 -15.54
N ARG A 99 -8.41 -15.92 -14.81
CA ARG A 99 -7.03 -15.87 -15.28
C ARG A 99 -6.11 -16.44 -14.20
N ALA A 100 -6.01 -17.77 -14.18
CA ALA A 100 -5.02 -18.44 -13.34
C ALA A 100 -3.62 -18.18 -13.93
N GLU A 101 -3.04 -17.04 -13.64
CA GLU A 101 -1.64 -16.81 -13.96
C GLU A 101 -0.77 -17.53 -12.93
N PHE A 102 0.10 -18.38 -13.43
CA PHE A 102 0.98 -19.22 -12.62
C PHE A 102 1.71 -18.47 -11.49
N PRO A 103 2.25 -17.24 -11.68
CA PRO A 103 2.89 -16.50 -10.60
C PRO A 103 1.93 -16.11 -9.47
N VAL A 104 0.71 -15.68 -9.80
CA VAL A 104 -0.30 -15.25 -8.81
C VAL A 104 -0.79 -16.42 -7.98
N SER A 105 -1.05 -17.58 -8.61
CA SER A 105 -1.52 -18.78 -7.92
C SER A 105 -0.47 -19.36 -6.97
N ILE A 106 0.81 -19.31 -7.35
CA ILE A 106 1.90 -19.73 -6.45
C ILE A 106 2.04 -18.74 -5.28
N SER A 107 1.98 -17.45 -5.56
CA SER A 107 2.03 -16.43 -4.52
C SER A 107 0.89 -16.61 -3.51
N ASP A 108 -0.32 -16.90 -3.99
CA ASP A 108 -1.48 -17.16 -3.12
C ASP A 108 -1.26 -18.35 -2.18
N ILE A 109 -0.73 -19.46 -2.71
CA ILE A 109 -0.36 -20.62 -1.90
C ILE A 109 0.75 -20.29 -0.89
N MET A 110 1.72 -19.47 -1.28
CA MET A 110 2.80 -19.04 -0.39
C MET A 110 2.29 -18.14 0.73
N MET A 111 1.38 -17.21 0.42
CA MET A 111 0.74 -16.36 1.44
C MET A 111 -0.05 -17.21 2.45
N LEU A 112 -0.86 -18.13 1.98
CA LEU A 112 -1.59 -19.05 2.85
C LEU A 112 -0.68 -19.90 3.75
N ALA A 113 0.52 -20.24 3.28
CA ALA A 113 1.47 -21.07 4.00
C ALA A 113 2.37 -20.31 4.98
N GLN A 114 2.64 -19.04 4.75
CA GLN A 114 3.59 -18.21 5.51
C GLN A 114 2.91 -17.15 6.37
N THR A 115 1.78 -16.68 5.92
CA THR A 115 0.96 -15.66 6.57
C THR A 115 -0.48 -16.14 6.55
N GLU A 116 -1.39 -15.56 7.26
CA GLU A 116 -2.82 -15.88 7.16
C GLU A 116 -3.50 -15.12 6.01
N GLY A 117 -2.69 -14.55 5.12
CA GLY A 117 -3.09 -13.71 4.02
C GLY A 117 -3.44 -14.45 2.73
N ARG A 118 -3.77 -13.70 1.70
CA ARG A 118 -4.10 -14.21 0.35
C ARG A 118 -4.02 -13.14 -0.72
N GLN A 119 -3.89 -13.55 -1.97
CA GLN A 119 -4.09 -12.67 -3.10
C GLN A 119 -5.60 -12.36 -3.27
N ARG A 120 -5.89 -11.16 -3.74
CA ARG A 120 -7.27 -10.66 -3.89
C ARG A 120 -7.48 -10.05 -5.26
N SER A 121 -8.73 -10.07 -5.72
CA SER A 121 -9.15 -9.30 -6.90
C SER A 121 -9.35 -7.83 -6.56
N ALA A 122 -9.47 -6.98 -7.58
CA ALA A 122 -9.79 -5.57 -7.38
C ALA A 122 -11.15 -5.38 -6.67
N ASP A 123 -12.15 -6.18 -7.02
CA ASP A 123 -13.49 -6.12 -6.39
C ASP A 123 -13.44 -6.49 -4.91
N GLU A 124 -12.61 -7.46 -4.52
CA GLU A 124 -12.40 -7.80 -3.12
C GLU A 124 -11.73 -6.67 -2.35
N PHE A 125 -10.75 -5.96 -2.93
CA PHE A 125 -10.16 -4.77 -2.31
C PHE A 125 -11.19 -3.65 -2.15
N PHE A 126 -12.06 -3.42 -3.13
CA PHE A 126 -13.15 -2.45 -3.01
C PHE A 126 -14.12 -2.83 -1.89
N ALA A 127 -14.50 -4.10 -1.79
CA ALA A 127 -15.37 -4.59 -0.72
C ALA A 127 -14.75 -4.46 0.68
N LEU A 128 -13.43 -4.64 0.82
CA LEU A 128 -12.71 -4.44 2.07
C LEU A 128 -12.61 -2.95 2.45
N ALA A 129 -12.43 -2.07 1.47
CA ALA A 129 -12.17 -0.66 1.68
C ALA A 129 -13.43 0.16 1.98
N ALA A 130 -14.59 -0.23 1.42
CA ALA A 130 -15.84 0.50 1.60
C ALA A 130 -16.26 0.69 3.08
N PRO A 131 -16.23 -0.33 3.96
CA PRO A 131 -16.53 -0.14 5.38
C PRO A 131 -15.48 0.70 6.15
N ALA A 132 -14.31 0.93 5.56
CA ALA A 132 -13.28 1.77 6.14
C ALA A 132 -13.40 3.25 5.72
N GLY A 133 -14.39 3.61 4.88
CA GLY A 133 -14.63 4.98 4.42
C GLY A 133 -13.83 5.35 3.17
N PHE A 134 -13.65 4.40 2.26
CA PHE A 134 -13.11 4.63 0.94
C PHE A 134 -14.13 4.28 -0.15
N THR A 135 -14.17 5.07 -1.19
CA THR A 135 -14.91 4.77 -2.42
C THR A 135 -13.99 4.20 -3.51
N PRO A 136 -14.51 3.32 -4.39
CA PRO A 136 -13.76 2.79 -5.52
C PRO A 136 -13.29 3.90 -6.48
N GLY A 137 -12.03 3.84 -6.87
CA GLY A 137 -11.46 4.61 -7.96
C GLY A 137 -11.23 3.75 -9.19
N ARG A 138 -10.04 3.87 -9.79
CA ARG A 138 -9.66 3.14 -10.99
C ARG A 138 -8.87 1.88 -10.64
N VAL A 139 -8.93 0.89 -11.54
CA VAL A 139 -7.99 -0.22 -11.58
C VAL A 139 -7.06 0.00 -12.77
N ILE A 140 -5.76 -0.04 -12.55
CA ILE A 140 -4.73 0.13 -13.56
C ILE A 140 -3.89 -1.15 -13.61
N ASP A 141 -3.94 -1.85 -14.73
CA ASP A 141 -3.10 -3.00 -14.99
C ASP A 141 -1.73 -2.52 -15.50
N THR A 142 -0.66 -2.96 -14.86
CA THR A 142 0.73 -2.66 -15.28
C THR A 142 1.41 -3.88 -15.87
N GLY A 143 0.70 -4.97 -16.07
CA GLY A 143 1.21 -6.25 -16.56
C GLY A 143 1.72 -7.18 -15.45
N ALA A 144 2.49 -6.68 -14.49
CA ALA A 144 2.99 -7.46 -13.35
C ALA A 144 2.19 -7.19 -12.06
N TYR A 145 1.78 -5.95 -11.86
CA TYR A 145 0.97 -5.51 -10.73
C TYR A 145 -0.32 -4.86 -11.21
N GLY A 146 -1.37 -5.03 -10.43
CA GLY A 146 -2.51 -4.14 -10.50
C GLY A 146 -2.37 -2.99 -9.51
N ILE A 147 -2.86 -1.81 -9.87
CA ILE A 147 -3.00 -0.68 -8.97
C ILE A 147 -4.48 -0.45 -8.73
N VAL A 148 -4.93 -0.69 -7.51
CA VAL A 148 -6.31 -0.39 -7.10
C VAL A 148 -6.32 0.97 -6.44
N GLU A 149 -6.99 1.93 -7.06
CA GLU A 149 -7.17 3.29 -6.53
C GLU A 149 -8.43 3.32 -5.66
N LEU A 150 -8.28 3.88 -4.47
CA LEU A 150 -9.34 4.11 -3.50
C LEU A 150 -9.33 5.59 -3.12
N VAL A 151 -10.50 6.19 -2.93
CA VAL A 151 -10.62 7.63 -2.58
C VAL A 151 -11.23 7.75 -1.19
N ALA A 152 -10.57 8.49 -0.30
CA ALA A 152 -11.06 8.77 1.06
C ALA A 152 -12.31 9.66 1.02
N GLU A 153 -13.37 9.26 1.72
CA GLU A 153 -14.61 10.04 1.86
C GLU A 153 -14.46 11.26 2.77
#